data_5f7c276fdea2e4ea4e378f60f64f2193
#
_entry.id   5f7c276fdea2e4ea4e378f60f64f2193
#
_cell.length_a   1.000
_cell.length_b   1.000
_cell.length_c   1.000
_cell.angle_alpha   90.00
_cell.angle_beta   90.00
_cell.angle_gamma   90.00
#
_symmetry.space_group_name_H-M   'P 1'
#
loop_
_entity.id
_entity.type
_entity.pdbx_description
1 polymer ?
#
loop_
_entity_poly.entity_id
_entity_poly.type
_entity_poly.pdbx_seq_one_letter_code
_entity_poly.pdbx_strand_id
1 'polypeptide(L)'
;MCLCDVESKTGHLPHLPYNFAPDVIFLLFSMNRATLMNTEHYELQLAEKVERLKTMMAPYTAMEPEVFTSPESHYRMRAEFRVWHDGDDLFHIMFDKETKERVRIDQFPVASQLINNIMAEILPLIKENALLRHKLFQIDYLSTLSNKLIVSLLYHKKLTEEWIEAAKQLKTTLINKGFDLQLIGRASKTKIMLDNDYVDEILPVNGKNMIYRQVENSFTQPNAQVNIKMLEWAIDATQGATGDLLELYCGNGNFSLALAQNFERVLPLK
;
A
#
# COMPACT_ATOMS: atom_id res chain seq x y z
N MET A 1 10.47 -28.08 15.66
CA MET A 1 11.41 -28.51 16.67
C MET A 1 12.80 -28.32 16.10
N CYS A 2 13.43 -27.21 16.39
CA CYS A 2 14.86 -26.96 16.27
C CYS A 2 15.13 -25.66 17.04
N LEU A 3 15.54 -25.83 18.26
CA LEU A 3 16.16 -24.83 19.13
C LEU A 3 17.61 -24.69 18.66
N CYS A 4 18.08 -23.48 18.44
CA CYS A 4 19.50 -23.18 18.46
C CYS A 4 19.73 -22.10 19.49
N ASP A 5 20.25 -22.51 20.64
CA ASP A 5 20.88 -21.69 21.64
C ASP A 5 22.12 -21.03 21.03
N VAL A 6 22.20 -19.71 21.13
CA VAL A 6 23.42 -18.96 20.84
C VAL A 6 23.92 -18.37 22.15
N GLU A 7 24.92 -19.02 22.72
CA GLU A 7 25.71 -18.48 23.83
C GLU A 7 26.39 -17.16 23.45
N SER A 8 26.26 -16.21 24.35
CA SER A 8 26.97 -14.93 24.32
C SER A 8 28.47 -15.13 24.48
N LYS A 9 29.26 -14.94 23.43
CA LYS A 9 30.69 -14.65 23.51
C LYS A 9 30.92 -13.20 23.12
N THR A 10 31.24 -12.37 24.11
CA THR A 10 31.78 -11.04 23.92
C THR A 10 33.17 -11.13 23.28
N GLY A 11 33.23 -11.08 21.96
CA GLY A 11 34.44 -10.91 21.20
C GLY A 11 34.50 -9.52 20.62
N HIS A 12 35.59 -8.81 20.85
CA HIS A 12 35.92 -7.53 20.21
C HIS A 12 35.75 -7.67 18.70
N LEU A 13 34.79 -6.95 18.13
CA LEU A 13 34.70 -6.77 16.70
C LEU A 13 35.85 -5.88 16.22
N PRO A 14 36.63 -6.29 15.22
CA PRO A 14 37.63 -5.41 14.62
C PRO A 14 36.90 -4.23 13.94
N HIS A 15 37.44 -3.03 14.11
CA HIS A 15 37.08 -1.84 13.38
C HIS A 15 37.22 -2.11 11.86
N LEU A 16 36.17 -2.46 11.21
CA LEU A 16 36.08 -2.42 9.75
C LEU A 16 35.89 -0.95 9.32
N PRO A 17 36.74 -0.43 8.45
CA PRO A 17 36.49 0.88 7.85
C PRO A 17 35.36 0.73 6.83
N TYR A 18 34.12 0.87 7.29
CA TYR A 18 33.01 1.10 6.37
C TYR A 18 33.10 2.55 5.91
N ASN A 19 33.75 2.77 4.77
CA ASN A 19 33.48 3.91 3.94
C ASN A 19 32.10 3.65 3.30
N PHE A 20 31.03 3.87 4.05
CA PHE A 20 29.75 4.17 3.43
C PHE A 20 29.96 5.51 2.70
N ALA A 21 29.74 5.52 1.40
CA ALA A 21 29.42 6.78 0.74
C ALA A 21 28.30 7.41 1.57
N PRO A 22 28.45 8.66 2.06
CA PRO A 22 27.55 9.23 3.07
C PRO A 22 26.13 9.53 2.58
N ASP A 23 25.71 8.95 1.48
CA ASP A 23 24.73 9.52 0.56
C ASP A 23 23.38 8.82 0.57
N VAL A 24 23.14 7.80 1.42
CA VAL A 24 21.89 7.02 1.34
C VAL A 24 21.05 7.20 2.60
N ILE A 25 20.31 8.30 2.69
CA ILE A 25 19.22 8.45 3.68
C ILE A 25 17.88 8.39 2.96
N PHE A 26 17.25 7.23 3.05
CA PHE A 26 15.91 7.03 2.53
C PHE A 26 14.87 7.26 3.64
N LEU A 27 14.14 8.35 3.58
CA LEU A 27 13.05 8.64 4.51
C LEU A 27 11.68 8.32 3.89
N LEU A 28 11.09 7.19 4.33
CA LEU A 28 9.69 6.87 4.08
C LEU A 28 8.79 7.81 4.88
N PHE A 29 8.20 8.81 4.23
CA PHE A 29 7.23 9.68 4.87
C PHE A 29 5.87 9.01 5.00
N SER A 30 5.45 8.77 6.24
CA SER A 30 4.05 8.51 6.57
C SER A 30 3.25 9.80 6.33
N MET A 31 2.41 9.82 5.29
CA MET A 31 1.54 10.96 5.01
C MET A 31 0.50 11.14 6.11
N ASN A 32 0.36 12.37 6.60
CA ASN A 32 -0.67 12.77 7.53
C ASN A 32 -2.05 12.69 6.86
N ARG A 33 -2.98 11.89 7.38
CA ARG A 33 -4.28 11.60 6.75
C ARG A 33 -5.19 12.83 6.53
N ALA A 34 -4.99 13.91 7.25
CA ALA A 34 -5.83 15.12 7.15
C ALA A 34 -5.60 15.94 5.87
N THR A 35 -4.44 15.82 5.22
CA THR A 35 -4.11 16.55 3.99
C THR A 35 -4.57 15.83 2.71
N LEU A 36 -5.26 14.70 2.85
CA LEU A 36 -5.61 13.78 1.75
C LEU A 36 -6.69 14.30 0.78
N MET A 37 -7.36 15.39 1.10
CA MET A 37 -8.49 15.91 0.30
C MET A 37 -8.14 17.13 -0.56
N ASN A 38 -6.96 17.74 -0.38
CA ASN A 38 -6.58 18.95 -1.08
C ASN A 38 -5.38 18.70 -2.00
N THR A 39 -5.66 18.46 -3.27
CA THR A 39 -4.65 18.33 -4.33
C THR A 39 -4.20 19.69 -4.87
N GLU A 40 -4.92 20.78 -4.56
CA GLU A 40 -4.69 22.13 -5.11
C GLU A 40 -3.41 22.81 -4.57
N HIS A 41 -2.78 22.24 -3.53
CA HIS A 41 -1.59 22.80 -2.89
C HIS A 41 -0.39 21.84 -2.90
N TYR A 42 -0.30 20.99 -3.91
CA TYR A 42 0.74 19.96 -3.98
C TYR A 42 2.16 20.53 -3.86
N GLU A 43 2.49 21.55 -4.66
CA GLU A 43 3.82 22.17 -4.68
C GLU A 43 4.19 22.82 -3.34
N LEU A 44 3.25 23.51 -2.72
CA LEU A 44 3.45 24.09 -1.39
C LEU A 44 3.71 23.01 -0.34
N GLN A 45 2.91 21.96 -0.36
CA GLN A 45 3.06 20.82 0.56
C GLN A 45 4.39 20.10 0.34
N LEU A 46 4.85 19.97 -0.90
CA LEU A 46 6.13 19.37 -1.25
C LEU A 46 7.28 20.23 -0.69
N ALA A 47 7.25 21.54 -0.93
CA ALA A 47 8.26 22.48 -0.42
C ALA A 47 8.35 22.45 1.12
N GLU A 48 7.22 22.49 1.82
CA GLU A 48 7.19 22.38 3.29
C GLU A 48 7.79 21.07 3.80
N LYS A 49 7.54 19.94 3.12
CA LYS A 49 8.11 18.64 3.50
C LYS A 49 9.61 18.59 3.28
N VAL A 50 10.10 19.16 2.17
CA VAL A 50 11.53 19.23 1.88
C VAL A 50 12.24 20.09 2.93
N GLU A 51 11.73 21.28 3.25
CA GLU A 51 12.32 22.16 4.26
C GLU A 51 12.31 21.53 5.67
N ARG A 52 11.23 20.82 6.01
CA ARG A 52 11.18 20.09 7.27
C ARG A 52 12.25 18.97 7.31
N LEU A 53 12.46 18.25 6.20
CA LEU A 53 13.49 17.24 6.09
C LEU A 53 14.88 17.86 6.26
N LYS A 54 15.19 18.94 5.53
CA LYS A 54 16.48 19.67 5.65
C LYS A 54 16.74 20.11 7.09
N THR A 55 15.76 20.72 7.73
CA THR A 55 15.86 21.16 9.14
C THR A 55 16.16 19.98 10.07
N MET A 56 15.49 18.86 9.89
CA MET A 56 15.68 17.66 10.72
C MET A 56 17.07 17.03 10.51
N MET A 57 17.59 17.07 9.28
CA MET A 57 18.87 16.48 8.91
C MET A 57 20.07 17.38 9.11
N ALA A 58 19.87 18.70 9.24
CA ALA A 58 20.94 19.70 9.38
C ALA A 58 22.02 19.39 10.46
N PRO A 59 21.69 18.78 11.63
CA PRO A 59 22.71 18.39 12.60
C PRO A 59 23.62 17.25 12.14
N TYR A 60 23.23 16.50 11.09
CA TYR A 60 23.90 15.28 10.66
C TYR A 60 24.56 15.41 9.29
N THR A 61 23.97 16.21 8.39
CA THR A 61 24.48 16.39 7.03
C THR A 61 24.05 17.73 6.44
N ALA A 62 24.88 18.29 5.57
CA ALA A 62 24.59 19.45 4.76
C ALA A 62 24.15 19.09 3.32
N MET A 63 23.97 17.80 3.04
CA MET A 63 23.58 17.36 1.70
C MET A 63 22.15 17.80 1.36
N GLU A 64 21.97 18.25 0.13
CA GLU A 64 20.64 18.55 -0.40
C GLU A 64 19.92 17.25 -0.75
N PRO A 65 18.63 17.08 -0.34
CA PRO A 65 17.87 15.91 -0.69
C PRO A 65 17.52 15.90 -2.17
N GLU A 66 17.64 14.75 -2.81
CA GLU A 66 17.08 14.53 -4.14
C GLU A 66 15.56 14.34 -4.03
N VAL A 67 14.78 15.06 -4.84
CA VAL A 67 13.33 15.12 -4.73
C VAL A 67 12.67 14.52 -5.95
N PHE A 68 11.87 13.46 -5.74
CA PHE A 68 11.07 12.81 -6.78
C PHE A 68 9.59 13.17 -6.60
N THR A 69 9.03 13.84 -7.58
CA THR A 69 7.63 14.28 -7.55
C THR A 69 6.65 13.12 -7.76
N SER A 70 5.48 13.21 -7.13
CA SER A 70 4.31 12.36 -7.35
C SER A 70 3.33 13.02 -8.31
N PRO A 71 2.43 12.28 -8.97
CA PRO A 71 1.19 12.87 -9.46
C PRO A 71 0.43 13.55 -8.33
N GLU A 72 -0.25 14.65 -8.63
CA GLU A 72 -1.01 15.43 -7.64
C GLU A 72 -2.26 14.70 -7.14
N SER A 73 -2.87 13.88 -8.02
CA SER A 73 -4.08 13.10 -7.75
C SER A 73 -3.95 11.67 -8.26
N HIS A 74 -4.87 10.81 -7.86
CA HIS A 74 -5.02 9.43 -8.32
C HIS A 74 -3.78 8.53 -8.19
N TYR A 75 -2.88 8.89 -7.28
CA TYR A 75 -1.60 8.19 -7.09
C TYR A 75 -1.66 7.07 -6.06
N ARG A 76 -2.70 7.07 -5.19
CA ARG A 76 -2.77 6.13 -4.06
C ARG A 76 -3.46 4.85 -4.47
N MET A 77 -2.72 3.75 -4.40
CA MET A 77 -3.18 2.41 -4.81
C MET A 77 -3.95 1.67 -3.72
N ARG A 78 -4.05 2.21 -2.51
CA ARG A 78 -4.77 1.59 -1.40
C ARG A 78 -5.60 2.61 -0.65
N ALA A 79 -6.85 2.26 -0.35
CA ALA A 79 -7.77 3.06 0.45
C ALA A 79 -8.65 2.16 1.33
N GLU A 80 -8.98 2.63 2.52
CA GLU A 80 -9.81 1.94 3.51
C GLU A 80 -10.87 2.91 4.00
N PHE A 81 -12.14 2.54 3.89
CA PHE A 81 -13.24 3.39 4.31
C PHE A 81 -14.16 2.64 5.26
N ARG A 82 -14.56 3.33 6.32
CA ARG A 82 -15.70 2.89 7.11
C ARG A 82 -16.96 3.01 6.27
N VAL A 83 -17.92 2.12 6.54
CA VAL A 83 -19.23 2.14 5.91
C VAL A 83 -20.23 2.61 6.96
N TRP A 84 -20.99 3.64 6.59
CA TRP A 84 -22.06 4.17 7.43
C TRP A 84 -23.41 3.74 6.89
N HIS A 85 -24.29 3.31 7.82
CA HIS A 85 -25.66 2.97 7.55
C HIS A 85 -26.57 4.07 8.08
N ASP A 86 -27.39 4.66 7.23
CA ASP A 86 -28.35 5.71 7.57
C ASP A 86 -29.73 5.35 6.98
N GLY A 87 -30.55 4.69 7.79
CA GLY A 87 -31.79 4.10 7.31
C GLY A 87 -31.56 3.17 6.11
N ASP A 88 -32.10 3.52 4.96
CA ASP A 88 -31.92 2.79 3.70
C ASP A 88 -30.64 3.19 2.96
N ASP A 89 -29.96 4.25 3.35
CA ASP A 89 -28.72 4.67 2.70
C ASP A 89 -27.49 3.93 3.23
N LEU A 90 -26.45 3.88 2.39
CA LEU A 90 -25.18 3.24 2.67
C LEU A 90 -24.07 4.02 1.93
N PHE A 91 -23.06 4.49 2.67
CA PHE A 91 -21.98 5.28 2.08
C PHE A 91 -20.67 5.12 2.82
N HIS A 92 -19.57 5.43 2.13
CA HIS A 92 -18.25 5.52 2.74
C HIS A 92 -18.12 6.75 3.62
N ILE A 93 -17.40 6.60 4.73
CA ILE A 93 -17.02 7.72 5.59
C ILE A 93 -15.54 7.66 5.95
N MET A 94 -15.00 8.83 6.24
CA MET A 94 -13.78 9.02 7.00
C MET A 94 -14.09 9.89 8.23
N PHE A 95 -13.24 9.80 9.24
CA PHE A 95 -13.29 10.73 10.37
C PHE A 95 -12.26 11.83 10.16
N ASP A 96 -12.70 13.06 10.25
CA ASP A 96 -11.78 14.19 10.29
C ASP A 96 -10.79 14.02 11.45
N LYS A 97 -9.55 14.34 11.22
CA LYS A 97 -8.48 14.07 12.20
C LYS A 97 -8.59 14.98 13.44
N GLU A 98 -9.01 16.23 13.24
CA GLU A 98 -9.04 17.26 14.27
C GLU A 98 -10.40 17.27 14.98
N THR A 99 -11.47 17.40 14.19
CA THR A 99 -12.84 17.52 14.73
C THR A 99 -13.45 16.19 15.13
N LYS A 100 -12.89 15.06 14.61
CA LYS A 100 -13.48 13.71 14.74
C LYS A 100 -14.86 13.57 14.13
N GLU A 101 -15.31 14.55 13.38
CA GLU A 101 -16.57 14.49 12.67
C GLU A 101 -16.53 13.49 11.54
N ARG A 102 -17.69 12.94 11.21
CA ARG A 102 -17.85 12.02 10.07
C ARG A 102 -17.96 12.82 8.79
N VAL A 103 -17.12 12.50 7.83
CA VAL A 103 -17.15 13.07 6.48
C VAL A 103 -17.58 11.98 5.51
N ARG A 104 -18.65 12.21 4.77
CA ARG A 104 -19.10 11.33 3.68
C ARG A 104 -18.09 11.40 2.53
N ILE A 105 -17.74 10.24 1.99
CA ILE A 105 -16.76 10.10 0.91
C ILE A 105 -17.43 9.44 -0.28
N ASP A 106 -17.89 10.23 -1.22
CA ASP A 106 -18.44 9.74 -2.48
C ASP A 106 -17.33 9.55 -3.55
N GLN A 107 -16.28 10.38 -3.46
CA GLN A 107 -15.05 10.28 -4.25
C GLN A 107 -13.85 10.55 -3.37
N PHE A 108 -12.71 9.97 -3.70
CA PHE A 108 -11.45 10.17 -2.98
C PHE A 108 -10.34 10.52 -3.98
N PRO A 109 -10.11 11.81 -4.30
CA PRO A 109 -9.25 12.24 -5.40
C PRO A 109 -7.80 11.75 -5.32
N VAL A 110 -7.29 11.44 -4.15
CA VAL A 110 -5.94 10.90 -3.99
C VAL A 110 -5.84 9.40 -4.31
N ALA A 111 -6.95 8.64 -4.17
CA ALA A 111 -6.98 7.24 -4.56
C ALA A 111 -6.97 7.09 -6.09
N SER A 112 -6.44 5.97 -6.58
CA SER A 112 -6.41 5.66 -8.01
C SER A 112 -7.79 5.81 -8.65
N GLN A 113 -7.83 6.13 -9.92
CA GLN A 113 -9.09 6.23 -10.65
C GLN A 113 -9.86 4.91 -10.60
N LEU A 114 -9.15 3.78 -10.62
CA LEU A 114 -9.76 2.46 -10.52
C LEU A 114 -10.47 2.25 -9.17
N ILE A 115 -9.89 2.74 -8.05
CA ILE A 115 -10.56 2.72 -6.74
C ILE A 115 -11.79 3.62 -6.75
N ASN A 116 -11.71 4.84 -7.28
CA ASN A 116 -12.87 5.73 -7.37
C ASN A 116 -14.01 5.13 -8.20
N ASN A 117 -13.68 4.49 -9.32
CA ASN A 117 -14.65 3.83 -10.17
C ASN A 117 -15.36 2.67 -9.46
N ILE A 118 -14.60 1.77 -8.79
CA ILE A 118 -15.21 0.64 -8.08
C ILE A 118 -16.02 1.10 -6.86
N MET A 119 -15.63 2.17 -6.15
CA MET A 119 -16.39 2.75 -5.04
C MET A 119 -17.80 3.16 -5.48
N ALA A 120 -17.92 3.80 -6.64
CA ALA A 120 -19.20 4.25 -7.18
C ALA A 120 -20.11 3.08 -7.60
N GLU A 121 -19.53 1.98 -8.09
CA GLU A 121 -20.27 0.84 -8.61
C GLU A 121 -20.67 -0.19 -7.54
N ILE A 122 -19.81 -0.39 -6.54
CA ILE A 122 -20.02 -1.48 -5.58
C ILE A 122 -21.05 -1.12 -4.50
N LEU A 123 -21.10 0.13 -4.03
CA LEU A 123 -22.00 0.52 -2.95
C LEU A 123 -23.50 0.37 -3.31
N PRO A 124 -23.97 0.80 -4.49
CA PRO A 124 -25.36 0.57 -4.89
C PRO A 124 -25.74 -0.91 -4.89
N LEU A 125 -24.86 -1.77 -5.40
CA LEU A 125 -25.09 -3.23 -5.45
C LEU A 125 -25.15 -3.85 -4.05
N ILE A 126 -24.29 -3.41 -3.13
CA ILE A 126 -24.32 -3.86 -1.74
C ILE A 126 -25.57 -3.35 -1.03
N LYS A 127 -25.97 -2.10 -1.27
CA LYS A 127 -27.13 -1.47 -0.67
C LYS A 127 -28.43 -2.25 -0.93
N GLU A 128 -28.60 -2.75 -2.14
CA GLU A 128 -29.78 -3.50 -2.55
C GLU A 128 -29.81 -4.97 -2.06
N ASN A 129 -28.69 -5.49 -1.56
CA ASN A 129 -28.58 -6.86 -1.09
C ASN A 129 -28.44 -6.94 0.43
N ALA A 130 -29.50 -7.37 1.12
CA ALA A 130 -29.54 -7.46 2.58
C ALA A 130 -28.44 -8.36 3.18
N LEU A 131 -28.03 -9.44 2.48
CA LEU A 131 -26.96 -10.34 2.94
C LEU A 131 -25.59 -9.64 2.92
N LEU A 132 -25.34 -8.81 1.90
CA LEU A 132 -24.09 -8.07 1.75
C LEU A 132 -24.06 -6.80 2.61
N ARG A 133 -25.22 -6.12 2.74
CA ARG A 133 -25.34 -4.88 3.50
C ARG A 133 -25.23 -5.08 5.01
N HIS A 134 -25.91 -6.11 5.55
CA HIS A 134 -26.10 -6.28 7.00
C HIS A 134 -24.77 -6.40 7.75
N LYS A 135 -24.50 -5.46 8.67
CA LYS A 135 -23.30 -5.36 9.52
C LYS A 135 -21.97 -5.26 8.74
N LEU A 136 -22.00 -4.82 7.49
CA LEU A 136 -20.80 -4.37 6.79
C LEU A 136 -20.35 -3.06 7.46
N PHE A 137 -19.08 -2.99 7.90
CA PHE A 137 -18.60 -1.81 8.62
C PHE A 137 -17.37 -1.14 7.99
N GLN A 138 -16.70 -1.83 7.05
CA GLN A 138 -15.53 -1.30 6.35
C GLN A 138 -15.37 -2.00 5.01
N ILE A 139 -14.88 -1.26 4.03
CA ILE A 139 -14.42 -1.79 2.74
C ILE A 139 -12.99 -1.31 2.53
N ASP A 140 -12.10 -2.27 2.23
CA ASP A 140 -10.71 -2.00 1.88
C ASP A 140 -10.51 -2.25 0.39
N TYR A 141 -9.79 -1.34 -0.25
CA TYR A 141 -9.48 -1.38 -1.67
C TYR A 141 -7.97 -1.39 -1.87
N LEU A 142 -7.52 -2.27 -2.73
CA LEU A 142 -6.15 -2.29 -3.25
C LEU A 142 -6.21 -2.38 -4.77
N SER A 143 -5.63 -1.43 -5.46
CA SER A 143 -5.51 -1.41 -6.92
C SER A 143 -4.06 -1.56 -7.35
N THR A 144 -3.85 -1.91 -8.62
CA THR A 144 -2.54 -2.00 -9.26
C THR A 144 -2.48 -1.12 -10.51
N LEU A 145 -1.27 -0.78 -10.97
CA LEU A 145 -1.08 -0.12 -12.27
C LEU A 145 -1.49 -1.01 -13.44
N SER A 146 -1.54 -2.33 -13.23
CA SER A 146 -2.03 -3.32 -14.20
C SER A 146 -3.55 -3.49 -14.18
N ASN A 147 -4.30 -2.53 -13.58
CA ASN A 147 -5.76 -2.50 -13.51
C ASN A 147 -6.41 -3.69 -12.79
N LYS A 148 -5.72 -4.29 -11.84
CA LYS A 148 -6.29 -5.33 -10.97
C LYS A 148 -6.70 -4.77 -9.63
N LEU A 149 -7.70 -5.38 -8.99
CA LEU A 149 -8.27 -4.96 -7.71
C LEU A 149 -8.31 -6.11 -6.69
N ILE A 150 -8.10 -5.75 -5.43
CA ILE A 150 -8.64 -6.52 -4.30
C ILE A 150 -9.65 -5.64 -3.58
N VAL A 151 -10.82 -6.18 -3.31
CA VAL A 151 -11.86 -5.56 -2.50
C VAL A 151 -12.16 -6.46 -1.31
N SER A 152 -11.94 -5.97 -0.10
CA SER A 152 -12.24 -6.69 1.13
C SER A 152 -13.45 -6.07 1.83
N LEU A 153 -14.48 -6.88 2.06
CA LEU A 153 -15.69 -6.52 2.77
C LEU A 153 -15.60 -7.00 4.22
N LEU A 154 -15.59 -6.09 5.19
CA LEU A 154 -15.35 -6.39 6.60
C LEU A 154 -16.66 -6.28 7.41
N TYR A 155 -16.98 -7.33 8.15
CA TYR A 155 -18.27 -7.51 8.83
C TYR A 155 -18.18 -7.72 10.35
N HIS A 156 -19.16 -7.18 11.06
CA HIS A 156 -19.44 -7.51 12.45
C HIS A 156 -20.46 -8.66 12.60
N LYS A 157 -20.41 -9.64 11.69
CA LYS A 157 -21.25 -10.84 11.72
C LYS A 157 -20.48 -12.04 11.18
N LYS A 158 -20.96 -13.25 11.48
CA LYS A 158 -20.46 -14.47 10.81
C LYS A 158 -20.92 -14.46 9.35
N LEU A 159 -20.02 -14.86 8.43
CA LEU A 159 -20.32 -15.04 7.03
C LEU A 159 -20.83 -16.47 6.80
N THR A 160 -21.94 -16.60 6.07
CA THR A 160 -22.65 -17.86 5.81
C THR A 160 -22.52 -18.26 4.33
N GLU A 161 -22.99 -19.46 3.99
CA GLU A 161 -23.03 -19.90 2.59
C GLU A 161 -23.89 -18.96 1.71
N GLU A 162 -25.01 -18.44 2.25
CA GLU A 162 -25.85 -17.48 1.52
C GLU A 162 -25.10 -16.18 1.25
N TRP A 163 -24.23 -15.74 2.18
CA TRP A 163 -23.35 -14.60 1.95
C TRP A 163 -22.34 -14.90 0.83
N ILE A 164 -21.78 -16.12 0.79
CA ILE A 164 -20.83 -16.52 -0.27
C ILE A 164 -21.50 -16.46 -1.64
N GLU A 165 -22.71 -16.98 -1.76
CA GLU A 165 -23.45 -16.94 -3.04
C GLU A 165 -23.80 -15.50 -3.45
N ALA A 166 -24.22 -14.65 -2.52
CA ALA A 166 -24.46 -13.24 -2.79
C ALA A 166 -23.16 -12.50 -3.21
N ALA A 167 -22.03 -12.82 -2.58
CA ALA A 167 -20.73 -12.25 -2.91
C ALA A 167 -20.23 -12.70 -4.30
N LYS A 168 -20.47 -13.96 -4.71
CA LYS A 168 -20.18 -14.43 -6.06
C LYS A 168 -20.99 -13.69 -7.12
N GLN A 169 -22.30 -13.45 -6.86
CA GLN A 169 -23.16 -12.67 -7.74
C GLN A 169 -22.68 -11.22 -7.88
N LEU A 170 -22.31 -10.59 -6.75
CA LEU A 170 -21.72 -9.25 -6.73
C LEU A 170 -20.44 -9.22 -7.59
N LYS A 171 -19.52 -10.17 -7.37
CA LYS A 171 -18.28 -10.28 -8.14
C LYS A 171 -18.55 -10.41 -9.64
N THR A 172 -19.46 -11.31 -10.03
CA THR A 172 -19.84 -11.51 -11.45
C THR A 172 -20.38 -10.22 -12.05
N THR A 173 -21.25 -9.51 -11.34
CA THR A 173 -21.80 -8.22 -11.79
C THR A 173 -20.70 -7.18 -12.03
N LEU A 174 -19.72 -7.09 -11.11
CA LEU A 174 -18.61 -6.15 -11.24
C LEU A 174 -17.64 -6.54 -12.37
N ILE A 175 -17.40 -7.84 -12.58
CA ILE A 175 -16.62 -8.32 -13.74
C ILE A 175 -17.33 -7.95 -15.06
N ASN A 176 -18.63 -8.12 -15.15
CA ASN A 176 -19.41 -7.73 -16.34
C ASN A 176 -19.40 -6.21 -16.58
N LYS A 177 -19.12 -5.41 -15.55
CA LYS A 177 -18.89 -3.96 -15.64
C LYS A 177 -17.43 -3.60 -16.00
N GLY A 178 -16.56 -4.59 -16.21
CA GLY A 178 -15.18 -4.41 -16.68
C GLY A 178 -14.11 -4.38 -15.57
N PHE A 179 -14.44 -4.74 -14.33
CA PHE A 179 -13.46 -4.79 -13.24
C PHE A 179 -12.78 -6.17 -13.16
N ASP A 180 -11.46 -6.20 -13.16
CA ASP A 180 -10.67 -7.40 -12.81
C ASP A 180 -10.39 -7.38 -11.31
N LEU A 181 -11.18 -8.16 -10.52
CA LEU A 181 -11.11 -8.06 -9.06
C LEU A 181 -11.10 -9.41 -8.33
N GLN A 182 -10.42 -9.42 -7.19
CA GLN A 182 -10.55 -10.41 -6.14
C GLN A 182 -11.49 -9.84 -5.06
N LEU A 183 -12.51 -10.61 -4.66
CA LEU A 183 -13.45 -10.22 -3.62
C LEU A 183 -13.28 -11.11 -2.39
N ILE A 184 -13.10 -10.47 -1.23
CA ILE A 184 -12.79 -11.14 0.04
C ILE A 184 -13.80 -10.70 1.09
N GLY A 185 -14.31 -11.65 1.85
CA GLY A 185 -15.10 -11.38 3.06
C GLY A 185 -14.28 -11.59 4.32
N ARG A 186 -14.35 -10.66 5.26
CA ARG A 186 -13.71 -10.77 6.57
C ARG A 186 -14.71 -10.60 7.70
N ALA A 187 -14.60 -11.46 8.71
CA ALA A 187 -15.42 -11.38 9.92
C ALA A 187 -14.65 -11.98 11.11
N SER A 188 -14.31 -11.16 12.11
CA SER A 188 -13.55 -11.59 13.28
C SER A 188 -12.28 -12.35 12.87
N LYS A 189 -12.22 -13.68 13.11
CA LYS A 189 -11.09 -14.54 12.76
C LYS A 189 -11.25 -15.29 11.42
N THR A 190 -12.33 -14.98 10.67
CA THR A 190 -12.67 -15.68 9.43
C THR A 190 -12.30 -14.83 8.23
N LYS A 191 -11.62 -15.42 7.26
CA LYS A 191 -11.35 -14.88 5.93
C LYS A 191 -11.95 -15.83 4.90
N ILE A 192 -12.82 -15.34 4.04
CA ILE A 192 -13.40 -16.06 2.92
C ILE A 192 -12.88 -15.41 1.64
N MET A 193 -12.17 -16.17 0.85
CA MET A 193 -11.71 -15.81 -0.48
C MET A 193 -12.63 -16.48 -1.50
N LEU A 194 -13.15 -15.73 -2.47
CA LEU A 194 -13.93 -16.34 -3.56
C LEU A 194 -13.01 -17.05 -4.55
N ASP A 195 -11.79 -16.52 -4.75
CA ASP A 195 -10.73 -17.13 -5.56
C ASP A 195 -9.37 -16.94 -4.87
N ASN A 196 -8.64 -15.84 -5.20
CA ASN A 196 -7.33 -15.53 -4.63
C ASN A 196 -7.40 -14.40 -3.62
N ASP A 197 -6.40 -14.32 -2.74
CA ASP A 197 -6.20 -13.20 -1.83
C ASP A 197 -5.06 -12.28 -2.25
N TYR A 198 -4.67 -12.35 -3.51
CA TYR A 198 -3.59 -11.54 -4.07
C TYR A 198 -3.90 -11.07 -5.49
N VAL A 199 -3.19 -10.03 -5.88
CA VAL A 199 -3.04 -9.55 -7.26
C VAL A 199 -1.56 -9.33 -7.55
N ASP A 200 -1.18 -9.46 -8.81
CA ASP A 200 0.18 -9.18 -9.25
C ASP A 200 0.23 -7.74 -9.81
N GLU A 201 1.05 -6.91 -9.17
CA GLU A 201 1.43 -5.56 -9.61
C GLU A 201 2.59 -5.66 -10.60
N ILE A 202 2.51 -4.94 -11.70
CA ILE A 202 3.57 -4.88 -12.70
C ILE A 202 4.15 -3.47 -12.70
N LEU A 203 5.40 -3.33 -12.25
CA LEU A 203 6.12 -2.06 -12.21
C LEU A 203 7.18 -2.02 -13.33
N PRO A 204 7.12 -1.05 -14.26
CA PRO A 204 8.16 -0.85 -15.27
C PRO A 204 9.35 -0.09 -14.65
N VAL A 205 10.34 -0.81 -14.13
CA VAL A 205 11.54 -0.28 -13.50
C VAL A 205 12.70 -0.38 -14.47
N ASN A 206 13.34 0.73 -14.82
CA ASN A 206 14.43 0.81 -15.83
C ASN A 206 14.09 0.06 -17.14
N GLY A 207 12.83 0.20 -17.60
CA GLY A 207 12.35 -0.44 -18.83
C GLY A 207 12.10 -1.96 -18.71
N LYS A 208 12.25 -2.57 -17.53
CA LYS A 208 11.95 -3.97 -17.26
C LYS A 208 10.69 -4.09 -16.42
N ASN A 209 9.79 -4.99 -16.79
CA ASN A 209 8.61 -5.28 -15.98
C ASN A 209 8.99 -6.14 -14.78
N MET A 210 8.90 -5.57 -13.59
CA MET A 210 9.03 -6.30 -12.33
C MET A 210 7.65 -6.67 -11.82
N ILE A 211 7.46 -7.93 -11.42
CA ILE A 211 6.17 -8.47 -10.96
C ILE A 211 6.22 -8.65 -9.45
N TYR A 212 5.34 -7.94 -8.73
CA TYR A 212 5.22 -8.01 -7.29
C TYR A 212 3.87 -8.57 -6.89
N ARG A 213 3.87 -9.69 -6.18
CA ARG A 213 2.63 -10.21 -5.60
C ARG A 213 2.22 -9.38 -4.39
N GLN A 214 1.06 -8.75 -4.50
CA GLN A 214 0.44 -7.98 -3.44
C GLN A 214 -0.66 -8.80 -2.79
N VAL A 215 -0.39 -9.27 -1.58
CA VAL A 215 -1.33 -10.08 -0.81
C VAL A 215 -2.25 -9.16 0.00
N GLU A 216 -3.52 -9.49 0.05
CA GLU A 216 -4.53 -8.78 0.82
C GLU A 216 -4.09 -8.57 2.28
N ASN A 217 -4.29 -7.38 2.80
CA ASN A 217 -3.91 -6.95 4.14
C ASN A 217 -2.39 -6.98 4.45
N SER A 218 -1.53 -7.17 3.44
CA SER A 218 -0.08 -6.98 3.58
C SER A 218 0.33 -5.57 3.22
N PHE A 219 1.46 -5.12 3.74
CA PHE A 219 2.00 -3.81 3.38
C PHE A 219 2.40 -3.77 1.90
N THR A 220 2.02 -2.69 1.23
CA THR A 220 2.46 -2.35 -0.12
C THR A 220 2.75 -0.85 -0.18
N GLN A 221 3.64 -0.41 -1.07
CA GLN A 221 3.90 1.01 -1.27
C GLN A 221 2.63 1.68 -1.82
N PRO A 222 2.09 2.69 -1.11
CA PRO A 222 0.79 3.27 -1.46
C PRO A 222 0.82 4.09 -2.75
N ASN A 223 1.97 4.57 -3.20
CA ASN A 223 2.15 5.30 -4.44
C ASN A 223 3.05 4.48 -5.38
N ALA A 224 2.45 3.75 -6.31
CA ALA A 224 3.16 2.85 -7.20
C ALA A 224 4.13 3.61 -8.15
N GLN A 225 3.76 4.82 -8.60
CA GLN A 225 4.61 5.61 -9.50
C GLN A 225 5.85 6.15 -8.77
N VAL A 226 5.71 6.62 -7.54
CA VAL A 226 6.87 7.00 -6.72
C VAL A 226 7.68 5.76 -6.35
N ASN A 227 7.04 4.62 -6.12
CA ASN A 227 7.76 3.37 -5.87
C ASN A 227 8.67 2.98 -7.03
N ILE A 228 8.23 3.14 -8.29
CA ILE A 228 9.09 2.94 -9.46
C ILE A 228 10.35 3.80 -9.35
N LYS A 229 10.19 5.10 -9.11
CA LYS A 229 11.32 6.04 -8.95
C LYS A 229 12.24 5.66 -7.79
N MET A 230 11.67 5.20 -6.67
CA MET A 230 12.44 4.70 -5.53
C MET A 230 13.30 3.49 -5.90
N LEU A 231 12.74 2.56 -6.66
CA LEU A 231 13.45 1.36 -7.09
C LEU A 231 14.54 1.70 -8.11
N GLU A 232 14.25 2.57 -9.08
CA GLU A 232 15.20 3.05 -10.08
C GLU A 232 16.39 3.75 -9.40
N TRP A 233 16.09 4.68 -8.49
CA TRP A 233 17.12 5.37 -7.71
C TRP A 233 17.99 4.40 -6.90
N ALA A 234 17.37 3.43 -6.22
CA ALA A 234 18.11 2.45 -5.42
C ALA A 234 19.01 1.53 -6.29
N ILE A 235 18.53 1.15 -7.48
CA ILE A 235 19.33 0.40 -8.45
C ILE A 235 20.55 1.23 -8.88
N ASP A 236 20.35 2.50 -9.22
CA ASP A 236 21.43 3.39 -9.65
C ASP A 236 22.44 3.66 -8.52
N ALA A 237 21.94 3.92 -7.32
CA ALA A 237 22.79 4.17 -6.14
C ALA A 237 23.63 2.95 -5.71
N THR A 238 23.23 1.75 -6.12
CA THR A 238 23.95 0.50 -5.80
C THR A 238 24.70 -0.08 -7.01
N GLN A 239 24.82 0.66 -8.12
CA GLN A 239 25.63 0.22 -9.26
C GLN A 239 27.07 0.01 -8.86
N GLY A 240 27.65 -1.13 -9.28
CA GLY A 240 29.02 -1.49 -8.96
C GLY A 240 29.23 -1.96 -7.50
N ALA A 241 28.17 -2.14 -6.72
CA ALA A 241 28.24 -2.80 -5.44
C ALA A 241 28.78 -4.22 -5.59
N THR A 242 29.54 -4.68 -4.60
CA THR A 242 30.08 -6.04 -4.53
C THR A 242 29.61 -6.72 -3.25
N GLY A 243 29.45 -8.06 -3.30
CA GLY A 243 29.05 -8.87 -2.14
C GLY A 243 27.55 -9.02 -1.99
N ASP A 244 27.09 -9.08 -0.74
CA ASP A 244 25.74 -9.49 -0.39
C ASP A 244 24.86 -8.30 0.06
N LEU A 245 23.56 -8.37 -0.23
CA LEU A 245 22.54 -7.45 0.26
C LEU A 245 21.76 -8.08 1.41
N LEU A 246 21.66 -7.38 2.52
CA LEU A 246 20.71 -7.67 3.59
C LEU A 246 19.60 -6.64 3.58
N GLU A 247 18.35 -7.06 3.34
CA GLU A 247 17.17 -6.22 3.48
C GLU A 247 16.40 -6.59 4.75
N LEU A 248 16.27 -5.64 5.68
CA LEU A 248 15.46 -5.78 6.89
C LEU A 248 14.04 -5.27 6.62
N TYR A 249 13.04 -5.97 7.16
CA TYR A 249 11.62 -5.64 6.95
C TYR A 249 11.22 -5.63 5.47
N CYS A 250 11.67 -6.62 4.72
CA CYS A 250 11.53 -6.69 3.26
C CYS A 250 10.07 -6.66 2.74
N GLY A 251 9.08 -6.93 3.58
CA GLY A 251 7.67 -6.98 3.19
C GLY A 251 7.42 -8.02 2.09
N ASN A 252 7.02 -7.55 0.91
CA ASN A 252 6.85 -8.38 -0.29
C ASN A 252 8.12 -8.47 -1.15
N GLY A 253 9.29 -8.04 -0.63
CA GLY A 253 10.56 -8.03 -1.35
C GLY A 253 10.72 -6.87 -2.32
N ASN A 254 10.12 -5.73 -2.02
CA ASN A 254 10.10 -4.57 -2.90
C ASN A 254 11.50 -4.16 -3.40
N PHE A 255 12.45 -3.99 -2.50
CA PHE A 255 13.83 -3.67 -2.86
C PHE A 255 14.67 -4.92 -3.17
N SER A 256 14.47 -6.03 -2.45
CA SER A 256 15.20 -7.28 -2.71
C SER A 256 15.13 -7.70 -4.17
N LEU A 257 13.92 -7.68 -4.76
CA LEU A 257 13.74 -8.07 -6.16
C LEU A 257 14.45 -7.10 -7.11
N ALA A 258 14.31 -5.79 -6.88
CA ALA A 258 14.88 -4.77 -7.75
C ALA A 258 16.41 -4.75 -7.69
N LEU A 259 16.98 -4.87 -6.47
CA LEU A 259 18.41 -4.76 -6.22
C LEU A 259 19.19 -6.06 -6.47
N ALA A 260 18.51 -7.19 -6.64
CA ALA A 260 19.17 -8.48 -6.86
C ALA A 260 20.14 -8.48 -8.06
N GLN A 261 19.94 -7.58 -9.03
CA GLN A 261 20.82 -7.45 -10.20
C GLN A 261 22.20 -6.87 -9.87
N ASN A 262 22.36 -6.18 -8.74
CA ASN A 262 23.57 -5.47 -8.33
C ASN A 262 24.39 -6.21 -7.26
N PHE A 263 23.88 -7.33 -6.72
CA PHE A 263 24.51 -8.05 -5.62
C PHE A 263 24.66 -9.55 -5.95
N GLU A 264 25.64 -10.19 -5.31
CA GLU A 264 25.91 -11.63 -5.50
C GLU A 264 24.81 -12.48 -4.84
N ARG A 265 24.38 -12.08 -3.64
CA ARG A 265 23.29 -12.73 -2.90
C ARG A 265 22.41 -11.69 -2.23
N VAL A 266 21.13 -12.00 -2.09
CA VAL A 266 20.16 -11.15 -1.39
C VAL A 266 19.52 -11.97 -0.27
N LEU A 267 19.59 -11.45 0.95
CA LEU A 267 18.97 -12.02 2.13
C LEU A 267 17.82 -11.12 2.62
N PRO A 268 16.56 -11.40 2.22
CA PRO A 268 15.41 -10.67 2.72
C PRO A 268 14.96 -11.22 4.07
N LEU A 269 14.83 -10.36 5.09
CA LEU A 269 14.30 -10.71 6.41
C LEU A 269 12.97 -9.99 6.66
N LYS A 270 11.96 -10.74 7.16
CA LYS A 270 10.64 -10.22 7.56
C LYS A 270 10.62 -9.76 8.99
#